data_c3057391fcfc4062b7b2c8795c23c7fb
#
_entry.id   c3057391fcfc4062b7b2c8795c23c7fb
#
_cell.length_a   1.000
_cell.length_b   1.000
_cell.length_c   1.000
_cell.angle_alpha   90.00
_cell.angle_beta   90.00
_cell.angle_gamma   90.00
#
_symmetry.space_group_name_H-M   'P 1'
#
loop_
_entity.id
_entity.type
_entity.pdbx_description
1 polymer ?
#
loop_
_entity_poly.entity_id
_entity_poly.type
_entity_poly.pdbx_seq_one_letter_code
_entity_poly.pdbx_strand_id
1 'polypeptide(L)'
;MLYELRIYKAMPGRLPVLLQRFENEVLPLWEHHGIRAVGFWTTLIGPSANVALHYMVEWASLAEREQKWGAFVRDPKWHAIRDASEVDGPYVEEFSNSILTPTSFSRMKKTPL
;
A
#
# COMPACT_ATOMS: atom_id res chain seq x y z
N MET A 1 -10.15 10.24 -11.38
CA MET A 1 -9.49 9.45 -10.34
C MET A 1 -8.62 8.37 -10.95
N LEU A 2 -7.47 8.14 -10.35
CA LEU A 2 -6.60 7.03 -10.66
C LEU A 2 -6.53 6.11 -9.45
N TYR A 3 -6.29 4.84 -9.70
CA TYR A 3 -6.15 3.85 -8.63
C TYR A 3 -4.81 3.15 -8.79
N GLU A 4 -4.11 3.01 -7.69
CA GLU A 4 -2.84 2.27 -7.69
C GLU A 4 -3.04 0.97 -6.95
N LEU A 5 -2.92 -0.14 -7.69
CA LEU A 5 -2.96 -1.48 -7.13
C LEU A 5 -1.53 -1.89 -6.79
N ARG A 6 -1.32 -2.24 -5.53
CA ARG A 6 -0.03 -2.72 -5.06
C ARG A 6 -0.20 -4.12 -4.48
N ILE A 7 0.73 -5.00 -4.83
CA ILE A 7 0.71 -6.37 -4.35
C ILE A 7 2.09 -6.64 -3.74
N TYR A 8 2.11 -6.90 -2.44
CA TYR A 8 3.33 -7.21 -1.71
C TYR A 8 3.39 -8.70 -1.44
N LYS A 9 4.50 -9.32 -1.79
CA LYS A 9 4.76 -10.70 -1.41
C LYS A 9 5.68 -10.68 -0.18
N ALA A 10 5.14 -11.12 0.96
CA ALA A 10 5.90 -11.16 2.20
C ALA A 10 6.95 -12.25 2.15
N MET A 11 8.05 -12.03 2.88
CA MET A 11 9.01 -13.10 3.16
C MET A 11 8.27 -14.23 3.91
N PRO A 12 8.72 -15.48 3.78
CA PRO A 12 8.06 -16.61 4.45
C PRO A 12 7.83 -16.33 5.94
N GLY A 13 6.58 -16.52 6.38
CA GLY A 13 6.17 -16.30 7.77
C GLY A 13 5.99 -14.85 8.19
N ARG A 14 6.22 -13.88 7.31
CA ARG A 14 6.21 -12.46 7.67
C ARG A 14 4.90 -11.73 7.35
N LEU A 15 3.93 -12.38 6.73
CA LEU A 15 2.66 -11.72 6.42
C LEU A 15 1.96 -11.15 7.66
N PRO A 16 1.85 -11.89 8.78
CA PRO A 16 1.18 -11.33 9.96
C PRO A 16 1.83 -10.04 10.48
N VAL A 17 3.15 -9.98 10.54
CA VAL A 17 3.84 -8.76 11.02
C VAL A 17 3.75 -7.63 10.01
N LEU A 18 3.70 -7.94 8.71
CA LEU A 18 3.47 -6.94 7.67
C LEU A 18 2.09 -6.30 7.83
N LEU A 19 1.05 -7.11 8.07
CA LEU A 19 -0.31 -6.62 8.30
C LEU A 19 -0.38 -5.75 9.54
N GLN A 20 0.27 -6.16 10.63
CA GLN A 20 0.31 -5.38 11.87
C GLN A 20 1.01 -4.02 11.66
N ARG A 21 2.09 -4.00 10.92
CA ARG A 21 2.82 -2.76 10.63
C ARG A 21 1.94 -1.78 9.84
N PHE A 22 1.20 -2.28 8.85
CA PHE A 22 0.25 -1.44 8.12
C PHE A 22 -0.82 -0.87 9.03
N GLU A 23 -1.49 -1.73 9.79
CA GLU A 23 -2.60 -1.31 10.64
C GLU A 23 -2.17 -0.32 11.72
N ASN A 24 -1.07 -0.59 12.40
CA ASN A 24 -0.69 0.15 13.59
C ASN A 24 0.22 1.36 13.31
N GLU A 25 0.97 1.35 12.22
CA GLU A 25 2.01 2.34 12.00
C GLU A 25 1.94 3.05 10.65
N VAL A 26 1.71 2.31 9.57
CA VAL A 26 1.70 2.90 8.23
C VAL A 26 0.43 3.70 7.97
N LEU A 27 -0.75 3.16 8.32
CA LEU A 27 -2.02 3.84 8.07
C LEU A 27 -2.13 5.18 8.80
N PRO A 28 -1.75 5.30 10.08
CA PRO A 28 -1.74 6.61 10.73
C PRO A 28 -0.82 7.61 10.03
N LEU A 29 0.32 7.15 9.53
CA LEU A 29 1.26 8.00 8.82
C LEU A 29 0.72 8.42 7.45
N TRP A 30 0.04 7.51 6.75
CA TRP A 30 -0.65 7.84 5.49
C TRP A 30 -1.74 8.88 5.69
N GLU A 31 -2.49 8.78 6.78
CA GLU A 31 -3.50 9.79 7.10
C GLU A 31 -2.85 11.16 7.25
N HIS A 32 -1.72 11.23 7.92
CA HIS A 32 -0.95 12.47 8.06
C HIS A 32 -0.52 13.03 6.70
N HIS A 33 -0.14 12.18 5.76
CA HIS A 33 0.29 12.59 4.42
C HIS A 33 -0.86 12.77 3.43
N GLY A 34 -2.10 12.51 3.83
CA GLY A 34 -3.24 12.63 2.94
C GLY A 34 -3.33 11.54 1.87
N ILE A 35 -2.73 10.38 2.14
CA ILE A 35 -2.80 9.21 1.25
C ILE A 35 -4.07 8.43 1.57
N ARG A 36 -4.92 8.23 0.56
CA ARG A 36 -6.24 7.61 0.73
C ARG A 36 -6.20 6.18 0.24
N ALA A 37 -6.35 5.22 1.15
CA ALA A 37 -6.47 3.81 0.82
C ALA A 37 -7.92 3.47 0.47
N VAL A 38 -8.11 2.71 -0.60
CA VAL A 38 -9.42 2.17 -0.99
C VAL A 38 -9.72 0.91 -0.20
N GLY A 39 -8.72 0.04 -0.04
CA GLY A 39 -8.90 -1.19 0.71
C GLY A 39 -7.64 -2.03 0.72
N PHE A 40 -7.67 -3.03 1.58
CA PHE A 40 -6.59 -3.99 1.77
C PHE A 40 -7.19 -5.39 1.75
N TRP A 41 -6.53 -6.32 1.08
CA TRP A 41 -7.03 -7.69 0.94
C TRP A 41 -5.90 -8.70 1.10
N THR A 42 -6.21 -9.82 1.70
CA THR A 42 -5.36 -11.01 1.64
C THR A 42 -6.07 -12.04 0.76
N THR A 43 -5.32 -12.97 0.20
CA THR A 43 -5.92 -14.00 -0.66
C THR A 43 -6.53 -15.11 0.20
N LEU A 44 -7.84 -15.31 0.10
CA LEU A 44 -8.52 -16.42 0.77
C LEU A 44 -8.32 -17.71 -0.02
N ILE A 45 -8.59 -17.67 -1.32
CA ILE A 45 -8.43 -18.81 -2.23
C ILE A 45 -7.72 -18.30 -3.48
N GLY A 46 -6.58 -18.88 -3.80
CA GLY A 46 -5.82 -18.51 -4.98
C GLY A 46 -4.32 -18.52 -4.76
N PRO A 47 -3.55 -18.11 -5.78
CA PRO A 47 -2.10 -18.03 -5.66
C PRO A 47 -1.68 -17.09 -4.52
N SER A 48 -0.61 -17.45 -3.84
CA SER A 48 0.00 -16.62 -2.78
C SER A 48 -0.90 -16.38 -1.57
N ALA A 49 -1.79 -17.34 -1.24
CA ALA A 49 -2.78 -17.21 -0.17
C ALA A 49 -2.17 -16.85 1.20
N ASN A 50 -0.97 -17.31 1.50
CA ASN A 50 -0.35 -17.10 2.81
C ASN A 50 0.75 -16.04 2.81
N VAL A 51 1.00 -15.38 1.69
CA VAL A 51 2.14 -14.47 1.55
C VAL A 51 1.81 -13.12 0.93
N ALA A 52 0.66 -12.97 0.26
CA ALA A 52 0.36 -11.74 -0.46
C ALA A 52 -0.55 -10.80 0.32
N LEU A 53 -0.20 -9.52 0.30
CA LEU A 53 -1.07 -8.41 0.69
C LEU A 53 -1.36 -7.60 -0.56
N HIS A 54 -2.65 -7.44 -0.86
CA HIS A 54 -3.12 -6.61 -1.97
C HIS A 54 -3.70 -5.34 -1.38
N TYR A 55 -3.35 -4.18 -1.92
CA TYR A 55 -4.03 -2.97 -1.51
C TYR A 55 -4.11 -1.97 -2.64
N MET A 56 -5.03 -1.04 -2.50
CA MET A 56 -5.31 -0.05 -3.52
C MET A 56 -5.38 1.33 -2.89
N VAL A 57 -4.73 2.28 -3.55
CA VAL A 57 -4.71 3.69 -3.16
C VAL A 57 -5.36 4.50 -4.27
N GLU A 58 -6.14 5.51 -3.91
CA GLU A 58 -6.73 6.41 -4.91
C GLU A 58 -5.99 7.73 -4.97
N TRP A 59 -5.85 8.26 -6.18
CA TRP A 59 -5.18 9.52 -6.46
C TRP A 59 -6.04 10.38 -7.35
N ALA A 60 -6.10 11.68 -7.07
CA ALA A 60 -6.76 12.63 -7.98
C ALA A 60 -5.98 12.77 -9.29
N SER A 61 -4.64 12.65 -9.23
CA SER A 61 -3.76 12.82 -10.37
C SER A 61 -2.41 12.16 -10.09
N LEU A 62 -1.59 11.99 -11.13
CA LEU A 62 -0.21 11.55 -10.96
C LEU A 62 0.63 12.57 -10.20
N ALA A 63 0.34 13.85 -10.33
CA ALA A 63 1.04 14.90 -9.59
C ALA A 63 0.79 14.76 -8.08
N GLU A 64 -0.46 14.48 -7.68
CA GLU A 64 -0.79 14.21 -6.28
C GLU A 64 -0.01 13.00 -5.75
N ARG A 65 0.02 11.93 -6.55
CA ARG A 65 0.75 10.72 -6.17
C ARG A 65 2.22 11.02 -5.94
N GLU A 66 2.86 11.69 -6.88
CA GLU A 66 4.28 12.02 -6.79
C GLU A 66 4.59 12.82 -5.53
N GLN A 67 3.77 13.83 -5.25
CA GLN A 67 3.95 14.70 -4.09
C GLN A 67 3.77 13.94 -2.77
N LYS A 68 2.63 13.27 -2.62
CA LYS A 68 2.25 12.65 -1.34
C LYS A 68 3.02 11.37 -1.07
N TRP A 69 3.12 10.51 -2.08
CA TRP A 69 3.86 9.26 -1.94
C TRP A 69 5.35 9.53 -1.71
N GLY A 70 5.91 10.47 -2.46
CA GLY A 70 7.29 10.88 -2.27
C GLY A 70 7.56 11.44 -0.88
N ALA A 71 6.64 12.26 -0.36
CA ALA A 71 6.77 12.80 1.00
C ALA A 71 6.74 11.68 2.05
N PHE A 72 5.85 10.71 1.88
CA PHE A 72 5.79 9.55 2.78
C PHE A 72 7.09 8.73 2.74
N VAL A 73 7.58 8.41 1.55
CA VAL A 73 8.79 7.59 1.38
C VAL A 73 10.01 8.28 1.99
N ARG A 74 10.05 9.61 1.99
CA ARG A 74 11.16 10.39 2.56
C ARG A 74 10.96 10.72 4.04
N ASP A 75 9.82 10.38 4.61
CA ASP A 75 9.51 10.75 6.00
C ASP A 75 10.42 9.97 6.97
N PRO A 76 11.18 10.70 7.83
CA PRO A 76 12.01 10.03 8.84
C PRO A 76 11.22 9.11 9.78
N LYS A 77 9.94 9.39 10.01
CA LYS A 77 9.08 8.53 10.83
C LYS A 77 8.89 7.17 10.17
N TRP A 78 8.68 7.16 8.84
CA TRP A 78 8.60 5.90 8.10
C TRP A 78 9.93 5.14 8.18
N HIS A 79 11.05 5.83 8.01
CA HIS A 79 12.37 5.19 8.08
C HIS A 79 12.60 4.56 9.45
N ALA A 80 12.21 5.24 10.53
CA ALA A 80 12.35 4.71 11.88
C ALA A 80 11.47 3.47 12.11
N ILE A 81 10.23 3.49 11.61
CA ILE A 81 9.30 2.36 11.69
C ILE A 81 9.90 1.16 10.95
N ARG A 82 10.33 1.38 9.71
CA ARG A 82 10.92 0.32 8.88
C ARG A 82 12.15 -0.28 9.55
N ASP A 83 13.06 0.55 9.99
CA ASP A 83 14.33 0.09 10.55
C ASP A 83 14.12 -0.66 11.87
N ALA A 84 13.22 -0.18 12.72
CA ALA A 84 12.90 -0.86 13.98
C ALA A 84 12.20 -2.20 13.74
N SER A 85 11.33 -2.28 12.73
CA SER A 85 10.58 -3.51 12.45
C SER A 85 11.40 -4.56 11.70
N GLU A 86 12.44 -4.16 10.96
CA GLU A 86 13.20 -5.06 10.11
C GLU A 86 14.58 -5.43 10.66
N VAL A 87 14.74 -5.38 11.99
CA VAL A 87 16.01 -5.79 12.62
C VAL A 87 16.35 -7.26 12.34
N ASP A 88 15.35 -8.11 12.14
CA ASP A 88 15.53 -9.53 11.81
C ASP A 88 15.36 -9.81 10.32
N GLY A 89 15.43 -8.80 9.49
CA GLY A 89 15.33 -8.91 8.05
C GLY A 89 14.09 -8.25 7.46
N PRO A 90 14.02 -8.14 6.14
CA PRO A 90 12.91 -7.47 5.46
C PRO A 90 11.60 -8.24 5.60
N TYR A 91 10.47 -7.50 5.59
CA TYR A 91 9.14 -8.11 5.61
C TYR A 91 8.69 -8.50 4.20
N VAL A 92 9.13 -7.76 3.19
CA VAL A 92 8.66 -7.92 1.81
C VAL A 92 9.78 -8.49 0.95
N GLU A 93 9.47 -9.59 0.24
CA GLU A 93 10.40 -10.22 -0.70
C GLU A 93 10.40 -9.46 -2.03
N GLU A 94 9.21 -9.17 -2.55
CA GLU A 94 9.04 -8.44 -3.80
C GLU A 94 7.68 -7.76 -3.80
N PHE A 95 7.51 -6.77 -4.66
CA PHE A 95 6.21 -6.13 -4.85
C PHE A 95 6.03 -5.73 -6.30
N SER A 96 4.77 -5.58 -6.68
CA SER A 96 4.38 -5.00 -7.96
C SER A 96 3.39 -3.87 -7.72
N ASN A 97 3.32 -2.92 -8.66
CA ASN A 97 2.31 -1.89 -8.63
C ASN A 97 1.87 -1.53 -10.04
N SER A 98 0.61 -1.12 -10.14
CA SER A 98 0.00 -0.73 -11.41
C SER A 98 -0.85 0.50 -11.17
N ILE A 99 -0.75 1.48 -12.06
CA ILE A 99 -1.63 2.64 -12.04
C ILE A 99 -2.77 2.35 -13.00
N LEU A 100 -3.99 2.35 -12.49
CA LEU A 100 -5.19 1.95 -13.21
C LEU A 100 -6.10 3.15 -13.43
N THR A 101 -6.68 3.23 -14.63
CA THR A 101 -7.76 4.16 -14.92
C THR A 101 -9.06 3.36 -15.00
N PRO A 102 -10.11 3.76 -14.27
CA PRO A 102 -11.36 3.00 -14.33
C PRO A 102 -11.99 3.12 -15.71
N THR A 103 -12.61 2.02 -16.16
CA THR A 103 -13.38 2.02 -17.40
C THR A 103 -14.66 2.83 -17.22
N SER A 104 -15.31 3.20 -18.34
CA SER A 104 -16.56 3.97 -18.28
C SER A 104 -17.69 3.21 -17.57
N PHE A 105 -17.61 1.90 -17.50
CA PHE A 105 -18.62 1.04 -16.86
C PHE A 105 -18.20 0.54 -15.48
N SER A 106 -17.07 1.00 -14.94
CA SER A 106 -16.63 0.60 -13.60
C SER A 106 -17.45 1.31 -12.52
N ARG A 107 -17.82 0.58 -11.46
CA ARG A 107 -18.48 1.19 -10.29
C ARG A 107 -17.55 2.11 -9.51
N MET A 108 -16.25 1.93 -9.65
CA MET A 108 -15.25 2.77 -8.98
C MET A 108 -14.93 4.03 -9.76
N LYS A 109 -15.67 4.32 -10.83
CA LYS A 109 -15.50 5.54 -11.60
C LYS A 109 -15.98 6.72 -10.76
N LYS A 110 -15.04 7.56 -10.33
CA LYS A 110 -15.32 8.77 -9.57
C LYS A 110 -14.70 9.96 -10.27
N THR A 111 -15.36 11.11 -10.18
CA THR A 111 -14.73 12.36 -10.54
C THR A 111 -13.80 12.79 -9.40
N PRO A 112 -12.68 13.44 -9.69
CA PRO A 112 -11.85 14.04 -8.64
C PRO A 112 -12.66 15.04 -7.81
N LEU A 113 -12.40 15.02 -6.53
CA LEU A 113 -13.08 15.94 -5.62
C LEU A 113 -12.57 17.38 -5.79
#